data_7e882e7f3a711626d0a9ef715a3bbca9
#
_entry.id   7e882e7f3a711626d0a9ef715a3bbca9
#
_cell.length_a   1.000
_cell.length_b   1.000
_cell.length_c   1.000
_cell.angle_alpha   90.00
_cell.angle_beta   90.00
_cell.angle_gamma   90.00
#
_symmetry.space_group_name_H-M   'P 1'
#
loop_
_entity.id
_entity.type
_entity.pdbx_description
1 polymer ?
#
loop_
_entity_poly.entity_id
_entity_poly.type
_entity_poly.pdbx_seq_one_letter_code
_entity_poly.pdbx_strand_id
1 'polypeptide(L)'
;QPVIHSGDEIETLQNQIIYMVDRIRNLLYDIQCAEQTRHKLEFQILQNQINPHFLHNTLNTIRYMAYVQKEENIVNVVDSLSVLLRNNMRANEYLTIEEEAQSLRSYLEIQTFKYSGKYVYTVEVEPGLEQYRILKMLIQPLVENALKHGIAPSDRPGVVKVQMFSDDGMLRVEVVDNGVGMPQEIIEKILNESDDRHIGLQNVIGRIKIYYGAPYGVELHSGGFGTRVALLLPKIEMKKGTEAAEHV
;
A
#
# COMPACT_ATOMS: atom_id res chain seq x y z
N GLN A 1 -38.89 39.89 47.16
CA GLN A 1 -38.28 40.04 45.84
C GLN A 1 -37.19 39.00 45.70
N PRO A 2 -37.18 38.12 44.71
CA PRO A 2 -36.11 37.17 44.51
C PRO A 2 -34.87 37.93 44.04
N VAL A 3 -33.77 37.77 44.77
CA VAL A 3 -32.44 38.27 44.36
C VAL A 3 -31.95 37.32 43.26
N ILE A 4 -32.01 37.78 42.04
CA ILE A 4 -31.47 37.05 40.88
C ILE A 4 -29.94 37.28 40.91
N HIS A 5 -29.18 36.23 41.21
CA HIS A 5 -27.74 36.24 41.07
C HIS A 5 -27.41 36.06 39.59
N SER A 6 -27.00 37.13 38.90
CA SER A 6 -26.58 37.11 37.47
C SER A 6 -25.37 36.22 37.18
N GLY A 7 -24.73 35.65 38.21
CA GLY A 7 -23.65 34.67 38.06
C GLY A 7 -24.11 33.29 37.66
N ASP A 8 -25.26 32.82 38.18
CA ASP A 8 -25.78 31.46 37.89
C ASP A 8 -26.30 31.30 36.45
N GLU A 9 -26.83 32.38 35.87
CA GLU A 9 -27.33 32.34 34.48
C GLU A 9 -26.18 32.28 33.47
N ILE A 10 -25.07 32.97 33.72
CA ILE A 10 -23.87 32.95 32.85
C ILE A 10 -23.20 31.60 32.92
N GLU A 11 -23.08 31.00 34.10
CA GLU A 11 -22.50 29.68 34.29
C GLU A 11 -23.36 28.62 33.62
N THR A 12 -24.67 28.71 33.72
CA THR A 12 -25.61 27.80 33.01
C THR A 12 -25.47 27.93 31.49
N LEU A 13 -25.34 29.15 30.97
CA LEU A 13 -25.14 29.40 29.54
C LEU A 13 -23.80 28.85 29.03
N GLN A 14 -22.73 29.04 29.81
CA GLN A 14 -21.41 28.47 29.48
C GLN A 14 -21.46 26.93 29.42
N ASN A 15 -22.09 26.30 30.40
CA ASN A 15 -22.22 24.84 30.43
C ASN A 15 -23.05 24.32 29.27
N GLN A 16 -24.10 25.03 28.87
CA GLN A 16 -24.91 24.68 27.70
C GLN A 16 -24.09 24.82 26.39
N ILE A 17 -23.26 25.86 26.26
CA ILE A 17 -22.39 26.04 25.08
C ILE A 17 -21.35 24.91 25.02
N ILE A 18 -20.69 24.60 26.14
CA ILE A 18 -19.71 23.48 26.20
C ILE A 18 -20.39 22.17 25.79
N TYR A 19 -21.56 21.88 26.35
CA TYR A 19 -22.33 20.67 25.97
C TYR A 19 -22.67 20.63 24.48
N MET A 20 -23.14 21.76 23.90
CA MET A 20 -23.42 21.85 22.47
C MET A 20 -22.16 21.64 21.61
N VAL A 21 -21.03 22.23 21.99
CA VAL A 21 -19.76 22.06 21.28
C VAL A 21 -19.31 20.60 21.30
N ASP A 22 -19.39 19.93 22.45
CA ASP A 22 -19.04 18.52 22.56
C ASP A 22 -20.03 17.64 21.77
N ARG A 23 -21.31 17.99 21.77
CA ARG A 23 -22.31 17.27 20.98
C ARG A 23 -22.06 17.40 19.48
N ILE A 24 -21.68 18.61 19.02
CA ILE A 24 -21.33 18.86 17.61
C ILE A 24 -20.05 18.07 17.23
N ARG A 25 -19.03 18.06 18.08
CA ARG A 25 -17.82 17.27 17.85
C ARG A 25 -18.12 15.79 17.70
N ASN A 26 -18.94 15.24 18.59
CA ASN A 26 -19.33 13.83 18.53
C ASN A 26 -20.11 13.51 17.25
N LEU A 27 -21.08 14.38 16.86
CA LEU A 27 -21.81 14.20 15.61
C LEU A 27 -20.92 14.29 14.36
N LEU A 28 -19.95 15.21 14.35
CA LEU A 28 -18.99 15.31 13.25
C LEU A 28 -18.10 14.05 13.17
N TYR A 29 -17.68 13.52 14.31
CA TYR A 29 -16.94 12.27 14.37
C TYR A 29 -17.77 11.09 13.85
N ASP A 30 -19.04 10.97 14.29
CA ASP A 30 -19.95 9.93 13.82
C ASP A 30 -20.21 10.00 12.30
N ILE A 31 -20.37 11.23 11.77
CA ILE A 31 -20.52 11.45 10.32
C ILE A 31 -19.27 11.01 9.57
N GLN A 32 -18.09 11.38 10.03
CA GLN A 32 -16.82 10.96 9.41
C GLN A 32 -16.64 9.45 9.41
N CYS A 33 -16.95 8.79 10.52
CA CYS A 33 -16.91 7.32 10.62
C CYS A 33 -17.91 6.64 9.68
N ALA A 34 -19.13 7.20 9.58
CA ALA A 34 -20.16 6.70 8.67
C ALA A 34 -19.77 6.87 7.19
N GLU A 35 -19.20 8.02 6.82
CA GLU A 35 -18.66 8.25 5.46
C GLU A 35 -17.53 7.30 5.10
N GLN A 36 -16.56 7.11 6.00
CA GLN A 36 -15.48 6.15 5.78
C GLN A 36 -16.01 4.73 5.59
N THR A 37 -16.98 4.33 6.42
CA THR A 37 -17.62 3.01 6.30
C THR A 37 -18.36 2.87 4.99
N ARG A 38 -19.10 3.91 4.57
CA ARG A 38 -19.80 3.92 3.28
C ARG A 38 -18.84 3.78 2.10
N HIS A 39 -17.76 4.56 2.06
CA HIS A 39 -16.74 4.45 1.01
C HIS A 39 -16.10 3.07 0.97
N LYS A 40 -15.84 2.46 2.15
CA LYS A 40 -15.31 1.10 2.23
C LYS A 40 -16.29 0.08 1.64
N LEU A 41 -17.57 0.19 1.96
CA LEU A 41 -18.62 -0.69 1.42
C LEU A 41 -18.81 -0.50 -0.09
N GLU A 42 -18.84 0.75 -0.58
CA GLU A 42 -18.91 1.06 -2.01
C GLU A 42 -17.74 0.45 -2.78
N PHE A 43 -16.53 0.55 -2.23
CA PHE A 43 -15.34 -0.06 -2.81
C PHE A 43 -15.40 -1.60 -2.81
N GLN A 44 -15.89 -2.21 -1.72
CA GLN A 44 -16.11 -3.66 -1.67
C GLN A 44 -17.16 -4.13 -2.68
N ILE A 45 -18.24 -3.39 -2.88
CA ILE A 45 -19.26 -3.69 -3.89
C ILE A 45 -18.64 -3.65 -5.29
N LEU A 46 -17.85 -2.63 -5.60
CA LEU A 46 -17.15 -2.51 -6.89
C LEU A 46 -16.15 -3.65 -7.11
N GLN A 47 -15.40 -4.04 -6.08
CA GLN A 47 -14.50 -5.19 -6.15
C GLN A 47 -15.26 -6.51 -6.38
N ASN A 48 -16.42 -6.70 -5.74
CA ASN A 48 -17.23 -7.91 -5.88
C ASN A 48 -17.93 -8.02 -7.25
N GLN A 49 -18.06 -6.93 -8.02
CA GLN A 49 -18.62 -6.98 -9.38
C GLN A 49 -17.70 -7.76 -10.36
N ILE A 50 -16.40 -7.86 -10.04
CA ILE A 50 -15.51 -8.76 -10.75
C ILE A 50 -15.61 -10.11 -10.04
N ASN A 51 -16.26 -11.10 -10.66
CA ASN A 51 -16.36 -12.43 -10.08
C ASN A 51 -14.98 -13.10 -9.96
N PRO A 52 -14.39 -13.20 -8.73
CA PRO A 52 -13.05 -13.75 -8.53
C PRO A 52 -12.92 -15.19 -9.03
N HIS A 53 -13.97 -15.96 -8.83
CA HIS A 53 -14.02 -17.34 -9.24
C HIS A 53 -14.01 -17.50 -10.78
N PHE A 54 -14.71 -16.63 -11.49
CA PHE A 54 -14.68 -16.63 -12.97
C PHE A 54 -13.27 -16.32 -13.49
N LEU A 55 -12.61 -15.29 -12.94
CA LEU A 55 -11.25 -14.94 -13.34
C LEU A 55 -10.29 -16.09 -13.05
N HIS A 56 -10.36 -16.69 -11.87
CA HIS A 56 -9.50 -17.81 -11.49
C HIS A 56 -9.69 -19.01 -12.42
N ASN A 57 -10.94 -19.36 -12.74
CA ASN A 57 -11.25 -20.47 -13.67
C ASN A 57 -10.76 -20.18 -15.09
N THR A 58 -10.89 -18.93 -15.54
CA THR A 58 -10.42 -18.52 -16.88
C THR A 58 -8.89 -18.62 -16.96
N LEU A 59 -8.17 -18.13 -15.93
CA LEU A 59 -6.72 -18.25 -15.86
C LEU A 59 -6.26 -19.70 -15.82
N ASN A 60 -6.93 -20.56 -15.05
CA ASN A 60 -6.62 -21.98 -15.02
C ASN A 60 -6.81 -22.65 -16.40
N THR A 61 -7.84 -22.24 -17.15
CA THR A 61 -8.06 -22.73 -18.51
C THR A 61 -6.93 -22.31 -19.45
N ILE A 62 -6.52 -21.03 -19.41
CA ILE A 62 -5.40 -20.52 -20.22
C ILE A 62 -4.10 -21.24 -19.85
N ARG A 63 -3.84 -21.40 -18.55
CA ARG A 63 -2.69 -22.14 -18.03
C ARG A 63 -2.63 -23.58 -18.57
N TYR A 64 -3.76 -24.29 -18.53
CA TYR A 64 -3.85 -25.66 -19.05
C TYR A 64 -3.59 -25.71 -20.56
N MET A 65 -4.16 -24.78 -21.33
CA MET A 65 -3.92 -24.69 -22.78
C MET A 65 -2.44 -24.46 -23.10
N ALA A 66 -1.79 -23.53 -22.36
CA ALA A 66 -0.38 -23.24 -22.51
C ALA A 66 0.50 -24.45 -22.13
N TYR A 67 0.15 -25.15 -21.05
CA TYR A 67 0.85 -26.36 -20.61
C TYR A 67 0.81 -27.48 -21.65
N VAL A 68 -0.36 -27.70 -22.26
CA VAL A 68 -0.51 -28.72 -23.33
C VAL A 68 0.34 -28.36 -24.56
N GLN A 69 0.48 -27.08 -24.87
CA GLN A 69 1.31 -26.59 -25.98
C GLN A 69 2.79 -26.43 -25.61
N LYS A 70 3.17 -26.77 -24.37
CA LYS A 70 4.55 -26.63 -23.84
C LYS A 70 5.08 -25.21 -23.88
N GLU A 71 4.19 -24.22 -23.73
CA GLU A 71 4.53 -22.78 -23.68
C GLU A 71 4.79 -22.35 -22.23
N GLU A 72 5.96 -22.71 -21.70
CA GLU A 72 6.34 -22.48 -20.29
C GLU A 72 6.25 -21.01 -19.89
N ASN A 73 6.63 -20.09 -20.78
CA ASN A 73 6.56 -18.66 -20.52
C ASN A 73 5.12 -18.19 -20.23
N ILE A 74 4.14 -18.73 -20.96
CA ILE A 74 2.72 -18.38 -20.75
C ILE A 74 2.24 -18.97 -19.44
N VAL A 75 2.65 -20.19 -19.09
CA VAL A 75 2.32 -20.81 -17.80
C VAL A 75 2.82 -19.95 -16.65
N ASN A 76 4.11 -19.52 -16.68
CA ASN A 76 4.71 -18.70 -15.64
C ASN A 76 3.99 -17.35 -15.47
N VAL A 77 3.67 -16.67 -16.58
CA VAL A 77 2.93 -15.39 -16.54
C VAL A 77 1.53 -15.57 -15.95
N VAL A 78 0.82 -16.66 -16.31
CA VAL A 78 -0.53 -16.94 -15.77
C VAL A 78 -0.46 -17.30 -14.29
N ASP A 79 0.53 -18.07 -13.85
CA ASP A 79 0.73 -18.40 -12.44
C ASP A 79 1.04 -17.13 -11.62
N SER A 80 1.94 -16.28 -12.10
CA SER A 80 2.28 -15.00 -11.48
C SER A 80 1.07 -14.04 -11.41
N LEU A 81 0.26 -13.98 -12.47
CA LEU A 81 -0.98 -13.19 -12.47
C LEU A 81 -2.01 -13.75 -11.48
N SER A 82 -2.10 -15.07 -11.34
CA SER A 82 -3.01 -15.72 -10.39
C SER A 82 -2.66 -15.39 -8.93
N VAL A 83 -1.35 -15.30 -8.60
CA VAL A 83 -0.87 -14.86 -7.27
C VAL A 83 -1.29 -13.42 -6.99
N LEU A 84 -1.04 -12.51 -7.93
CA LEU A 84 -1.40 -11.09 -7.79
C LEU A 84 -2.90 -10.89 -7.58
N LEU A 85 -3.72 -11.54 -8.40
CA LEU A 85 -5.17 -11.44 -8.29
C LEU A 85 -5.66 -11.97 -6.94
N ARG A 86 -5.18 -13.13 -6.50
CA ARG A 86 -5.56 -13.72 -5.22
C ARG A 86 -5.28 -12.78 -4.05
N ASN A 87 -4.08 -12.20 -3.99
CA ASN A 87 -3.68 -11.31 -2.91
C ASN A 87 -4.43 -9.96 -2.95
N ASN A 88 -4.68 -9.41 -4.15
CA ASN A 88 -5.42 -8.15 -4.31
C ASN A 88 -6.92 -8.30 -4.00
N MET A 89 -7.51 -9.46 -4.27
CA MET A 89 -8.95 -9.71 -4.09
C MET A 89 -9.33 -10.16 -2.67
N ARG A 90 -8.36 -10.47 -1.80
CA ARG A 90 -8.66 -10.75 -0.38
C ARG A 90 -9.27 -9.53 0.28
N ALA A 91 -10.29 -9.71 1.13
CA ALA A 91 -10.94 -8.63 1.88
C ALA A 91 -10.03 -7.97 2.92
N ASN A 92 -9.01 -8.69 3.41
CA ASN A 92 -8.07 -8.18 4.41
C ASN A 92 -7.19 -7.07 3.82
N GLU A 93 -7.04 -5.96 4.54
CA GLU A 93 -6.19 -4.83 4.16
C GLU A 93 -4.68 -5.10 4.37
N TYR A 94 -4.34 -6.11 5.13
CA TYR A 94 -2.96 -6.50 5.45
C TYR A 94 -2.58 -7.84 4.82
N LEU A 95 -1.32 -7.94 4.40
CA LEU A 95 -0.65 -9.20 4.02
C LEU A 95 0.48 -9.48 5.01
N THR A 96 0.97 -10.71 5.04
CA THR A 96 2.27 -10.98 5.63
C THR A 96 3.37 -10.44 4.73
N ILE A 97 4.55 -10.16 5.30
CA ILE A 97 5.71 -9.70 4.52
C ILE A 97 6.09 -10.71 3.44
N GLU A 98 6.00 -12.02 3.73
CA GLU A 98 6.26 -13.05 2.71
C GLU A 98 5.20 -13.05 1.59
N GLU A 99 3.91 -12.86 1.91
CA GLU A 99 2.86 -12.74 0.89
C GLU A 99 3.06 -11.50 -0.01
N GLU A 100 3.47 -10.36 0.58
CA GLU A 100 3.80 -9.15 -0.19
C GLU A 100 5.05 -9.37 -1.04
N ALA A 101 6.12 -9.97 -0.50
CA ALA A 101 7.33 -10.32 -1.25
C ALA A 101 7.02 -11.26 -2.43
N GLN A 102 6.15 -12.26 -2.22
CA GLN A 102 5.71 -13.16 -3.28
C GLN A 102 4.91 -12.41 -4.36
N SER A 103 4.04 -11.48 -3.96
CA SER A 103 3.31 -10.63 -4.90
C SER A 103 4.25 -9.77 -5.74
N LEU A 104 5.27 -9.17 -5.10
CA LEU A 104 6.29 -8.37 -5.81
C LEU A 104 7.12 -9.20 -6.78
N ARG A 105 7.55 -10.40 -6.39
CA ARG A 105 8.26 -11.33 -7.31
C ARG A 105 7.39 -11.66 -8.52
N SER A 106 6.12 -12.02 -8.30
CA SER A 106 5.16 -12.30 -9.37
C SER A 106 4.93 -11.09 -10.28
N TYR A 107 4.80 -9.88 -9.71
CA TYR A 107 4.66 -8.66 -10.48
C TYR A 107 5.90 -8.39 -11.35
N LEU A 108 7.09 -8.45 -10.77
CA LEU A 108 8.36 -8.20 -11.45
C LEU A 108 8.62 -9.24 -12.56
N GLU A 109 8.25 -10.50 -12.34
CA GLU A 109 8.33 -11.56 -13.36
C GLU A 109 7.48 -11.23 -14.58
N ILE A 110 6.21 -10.84 -14.39
CA ILE A 110 5.34 -10.40 -15.50
C ILE A 110 5.96 -9.20 -16.24
N GLN A 111 6.48 -8.23 -15.50
CA GLN A 111 7.10 -7.05 -16.11
C GLN A 111 8.38 -7.38 -16.89
N THR A 112 9.11 -8.43 -16.51
CA THR A 112 10.31 -8.88 -17.25
C THR A 112 9.96 -9.24 -18.70
N PHE A 113 8.82 -9.88 -18.94
CA PHE A 113 8.34 -10.16 -20.30
C PHE A 113 8.00 -8.87 -21.05
N LYS A 114 7.31 -7.92 -20.40
CA LYS A 114 6.94 -6.64 -21.01
C LYS A 114 8.16 -5.80 -21.42
N TYR A 115 9.19 -5.79 -20.60
CA TYR A 115 10.42 -5.02 -20.84
C TYR A 115 11.52 -5.83 -21.56
N SER A 116 11.18 -7.01 -22.11
CA SER A 116 12.09 -7.86 -22.89
C SER A 116 13.42 -8.15 -22.18
N GLY A 117 13.40 -8.35 -20.86
CA GLY A 117 14.60 -8.64 -20.09
C GLY A 117 15.55 -7.43 -19.89
N LYS A 118 15.09 -6.21 -20.12
CA LYS A 118 15.90 -4.98 -19.99
C LYS A 118 16.42 -4.76 -18.56
N TYR A 119 15.88 -5.44 -17.57
CA TYR A 119 16.28 -5.31 -16.17
C TYR A 119 16.39 -6.65 -15.46
N VAL A 120 17.13 -6.65 -14.35
CA VAL A 120 17.16 -7.73 -13.36
C VAL A 120 16.60 -7.21 -12.04
N TYR A 121 16.06 -8.11 -11.23
CA TYR A 121 15.50 -7.72 -9.93
C TYR A 121 15.89 -8.69 -8.82
N THR A 122 15.86 -8.18 -7.59
CA THR A 122 15.94 -8.99 -6.36
C THR A 122 14.86 -8.54 -5.38
N VAL A 123 14.26 -9.50 -4.66
CA VAL A 123 13.32 -9.24 -3.56
C VAL A 123 13.80 -10.08 -2.37
N GLU A 124 14.36 -9.40 -1.38
CA GLU A 124 14.99 -9.99 -0.21
C GLU A 124 14.19 -9.64 1.05
N VAL A 125 13.93 -10.64 1.88
CA VAL A 125 13.30 -10.49 3.20
C VAL A 125 14.29 -11.01 4.23
N GLU A 126 14.57 -10.21 5.26
CA GLU A 126 15.40 -10.63 6.38
C GLU A 126 14.72 -11.77 7.15
N PRO A 127 15.45 -12.86 7.46
CA PRO A 127 14.91 -13.99 8.20
C PRO A 127 14.26 -13.57 9.53
N GLY A 128 13.06 -14.09 9.78
CA GLY A 128 12.26 -13.77 10.97
C GLY A 128 11.23 -12.66 10.78
N LEU A 129 11.20 -11.97 9.62
CA LEU A 129 10.20 -10.95 9.31
C LEU A 129 8.99 -11.48 8.53
N GLU A 130 9.03 -12.71 8.04
CA GLU A 130 8.08 -13.26 7.07
C GLU A 130 6.62 -13.17 7.55
N GLN A 131 6.39 -13.34 8.86
CA GLN A 131 5.05 -13.38 9.47
C GLN A 131 4.54 -12.01 9.95
N TYR A 132 5.38 -10.96 9.95
CA TYR A 132 4.91 -9.62 10.26
C TYR A 132 3.95 -9.13 9.16
N ARG A 133 3.06 -8.21 9.53
CA ARG A 133 2.04 -7.69 8.63
C ARG A 133 2.43 -6.35 8.04
N ILE A 134 2.11 -6.18 6.77
CA ILE A 134 2.24 -4.92 6.03
C ILE A 134 0.93 -4.60 5.33
N LEU A 135 0.58 -3.32 5.24
CA LEU A 135 -0.57 -2.85 4.48
C LEU A 135 -0.35 -3.14 2.99
N LYS A 136 -1.36 -3.72 2.34
CA LYS A 136 -1.32 -4.00 0.90
C LYS A 136 -1.03 -2.77 0.06
N MET A 137 -0.42 -2.96 -1.10
CA MET A 137 -0.23 -1.92 -2.11
C MET A 137 0.61 -0.72 -1.62
N LEU A 138 1.56 -0.94 -0.69
CA LEU A 138 2.53 0.09 -0.31
C LEU A 138 3.79 0.00 -1.16
N ILE A 139 4.28 -1.20 -1.45
CA ILE A 139 5.56 -1.41 -2.12
C ILE A 139 5.38 -1.45 -3.64
N GLN A 140 4.33 -2.08 -4.14
CA GLN A 140 4.10 -2.25 -5.57
C GLN A 140 4.15 -0.91 -6.34
N PRO A 141 3.50 0.20 -5.91
CA PRO A 141 3.59 1.49 -6.61
C PRO A 141 5.02 2.04 -6.71
N LEU A 142 5.88 1.75 -5.72
CA LEU A 142 7.28 2.17 -5.75
C LEU A 142 8.06 1.39 -6.82
N VAL A 143 7.83 0.08 -6.90
CA VAL A 143 8.41 -0.78 -7.94
C VAL A 143 7.92 -0.38 -9.33
N GLU A 144 6.64 -0.05 -9.48
CA GLU A 144 6.08 0.47 -10.73
C GLU A 144 6.76 1.77 -11.16
N ASN A 145 6.97 2.70 -10.22
CA ASN A 145 7.67 3.95 -10.48
C ASN A 145 9.14 3.70 -10.88
N ALA A 146 9.84 2.80 -10.19
CA ALA A 146 11.21 2.42 -10.52
C ALA A 146 11.31 1.88 -11.97
N LEU A 147 10.40 0.99 -12.37
CA LEU A 147 10.39 0.44 -13.73
C LEU A 147 10.00 1.49 -14.78
N LYS A 148 8.90 2.23 -14.56
CA LYS A 148 8.32 3.13 -15.55
C LYS A 148 9.11 4.42 -15.71
N HIS A 149 9.56 4.99 -14.60
CA HIS A 149 10.20 6.31 -14.58
C HIS A 149 11.71 6.25 -14.38
N GLY A 150 12.24 5.21 -13.72
CA GLY A 150 13.66 5.00 -13.54
C GLY A 150 14.30 4.22 -14.71
N ILE A 151 13.85 2.98 -14.92
CA ILE A 151 14.50 2.02 -15.82
C ILE A 151 14.08 2.21 -17.30
N ALA A 152 12.77 2.38 -17.57
CA ALA A 152 12.29 2.44 -18.95
C ALA A 152 12.95 3.55 -19.78
N PRO A 153 13.17 4.77 -19.26
CA PRO A 153 13.86 5.85 -19.99
C PRO A 153 15.37 5.65 -20.08
N SER A 154 15.97 4.75 -19.28
CA SER A 154 17.42 4.53 -19.23
C SER A 154 17.90 3.65 -20.38
N ASP A 155 19.06 3.98 -20.95
CA ASP A 155 19.73 3.13 -21.94
C ASP A 155 20.63 2.04 -21.31
N ARG A 156 20.81 2.09 -19.98
CA ARG A 156 21.61 1.11 -19.24
C ARG A 156 20.77 -0.11 -18.88
N PRO A 157 21.41 -1.30 -18.68
CA PRO A 157 20.74 -2.45 -18.05
C PRO A 157 20.17 -2.06 -16.68
N GLY A 158 18.87 -2.27 -16.50
CA GLY A 158 18.17 -1.90 -15.29
C GLY A 158 18.43 -2.88 -14.15
N VAL A 159 18.48 -2.36 -12.93
CA VAL A 159 18.49 -3.14 -11.69
C VAL A 159 17.43 -2.57 -10.76
N VAL A 160 16.53 -3.42 -10.26
CA VAL A 160 15.57 -3.08 -9.21
C VAL A 160 15.80 -3.99 -8.03
N LYS A 161 16.09 -3.41 -6.88
CA LYS A 161 16.29 -4.15 -5.64
C LYS A 161 15.25 -3.76 -4.61
N VAL A 162 14.54 -4.75 -4.06
CA VAL A 162 13.61 -4.58 -2.93
C VAL A 162 14.17 -5.33 -1.74
N GLN A 163 14.32 -4.65 -0.61
CA GLN A 163 14.81 -5.22 0.64
C GLN A 163 13.86 -4.89 1.78
N MET A 164 13.55 -5.87 2.60
CA MET A 164 12.71 -5.75 3.79
C MET A 164 13.51 -6.25 4.99
N PHE A 165 13.86 -5.36 5.90
CA PHE A 165 14.72 -5.69 7.04
C PHE A 165 14.33 -4.89 8.29
N SER A 166 14.89 -5.30 9.43
CA SER A 166 14.71 -4.65 10.71
C SER A 166 15.75 -3.52 10.88
N ASP A 167 15.28 -2.32 11.21
CA ASP A 167 16.11 -1.17 11.50
C ASP A 167 15.56 -0.45 12.74
N ASP A 168 16.37 -0.35 13.80
CA ASP A 168 16.00 0.26 15.10
C ASP A 168 14.61 -0.15 15.64
N GLY A 169 14.28 -1.45 15.52
CA GLY A 169 12.99 -1.96 16.00
C GLY A 169 11.80 -1.72 15.06
N MET A 170 12.00 -1.01 13.96
CA MET A 170 11.03 -0.78 12.91
C MET A 170 11.22 -1.77 11.74
N LEU A 171 10.21 -1.91 10.90
CA LEU A 171 10.31 -2.53 9.60
C LEU A 171 10.74 -1.48 8.59
N ARG A 172 11.91 -1.69 7.97
CA ARG A 172 12.39 -0.87 6.87
C ARG A 172 12.23 -1.62 5.56
N VAL A 173 11.59 -0.98 4.58
CA VAL A 173 11.42 -1.51 3.23
C VAL A 173 12.11 -0.55 2.26
N GLU A 174 13.11 -1.01 1.56
CA GLU A 174 13.83 -0.22 0.57
C GLU A 174 13.55 -0.72 -0.85
N VAL A 175 13.22 0.21 -1.74
CA VAL A 175 13.15 -0.01 -3.18
C VAL A 175 14.23 0.85 -3.83
N VAL A 176 15.17 0.21 -4.50
CA VAL A 176 16.32 0.87 -5.14
C VAL A 176 16.34 0.51 -6.62
N ASP A 177 16.44 1.53 -7.47
CA ASP A 177 16.69 1.36 -8.90
C ASP A 177 17.99 2.09 -9.32
N ASN A 178 18.59 1.64 -10.44
CA ASN A 178 19.74 2.29 -11.07
C ASN A 178 19.33 3.10 -12.31
N GLY A 179 18.10 3.58 -12.35
CA GLY A 179 17.53 4.32 -13.48
C GLY A 179 18.10 5.73 -13.67
N VAL A 180 17.31 6.58 -14.31
CA VAL A 180 17.71 7.98 -14.62
C VAL A 180 17.69 8.88 -13.39
N GLY A 181 17.01 8.50 -12.32
CA GLY A 181 16.81 9.31 -11.11
C GLY A 181 15.86 10.49 -11.33
N MET A 182 15.80 11.35 -10.30
CA MET A 182 14.96 12.56 -10.28
C MET A 182 15.75 13.78 -9.81
N PRO A 183 15.47 14.99 -10.36
CA PRO A 183 16.00 16.25 -9.85
C PRO A 183 15.51 16.53 -8.43
N GLN A 184 16.34 17.21 -7.62
CA GLN A 184 16.03 17.55 -6.23
C GLN A 184 14.73 18.37 -6.08
N GLU A 185 14.46 19.26 -7.04
CA GLU A 185 13.23 20.07 -7.05
C GLU A 185 11.95 19.22 -7.15
N ILE A 186 12.02 18.09 -7.86
CA ILE A 186 10.89 17.14 -7.95
C ILE A 186 10.71 16.39 -6.64
N ILE A 187 11.81 15.98 -6.00
CA ILE A 187 11.78 15.31 -4.70
C ILE A 187 11.11 16.19 -3.66
N GLU A 188 11.51 17.46 -3.59
CA GLU A 188 10.94 18.43 -2.63
C GLU A 188 9.44 18.65 -2.87
N LYS A 189 9.00 18.72 -4.11
CA LYS A 189 7.57 18.81 -4.46
C LYS A 189 6.79 17.58 -4.02
N ILE A 190 7.33 16.38 -4.28
CA ILE A 190 6.67 15.12 -3.88
C ILE A 190 6.50 15.03 -2.36
N LEU A 191 7.49 15.48 -1.59
CA LEU A 191 7.47 15.38 -0.14
C LEU A 191 6.62 16.48 0.53
N ASN A 192 6.53 17.69 -0.07
CA ASN A 192 5.92 18.87 0.55
C ASN A 192 4.58 19.30 -0.07
N GLU A 193 4.28 18.92 -1.30
CA GLU A 193 3.09 19.36 -2.05
C GLU A 193 2.32 18.18 -2.62
N SER A 194 0.99 18.31 -2.77
CA SER A 194 0.18 17.39 -3.56
C SER A 194 0.36 17.72 -5.05
N ASP A 195 1.20 16.97 -5.75
CA ASP A 195 1.39 17.08 -7.21
C ASP A 195 0.67 15.92 -7.92
N ASP A 196 -0.35 16.22 -8.71
CA ASP A 196 -1.16 15.25 -9.46
C ASP A 196 -0.34 14.35 -10.42
N ARG A 197 0.91 14.70 -10.70
CA ARG A 197 1.80 13.92 -11.59
C ARG A 197 2.51 12.75 -10.91
N HIS A 198 2.56 12.74 -9.58
CA HIS A 198 3.25 11.72 -8.77
C HIS A 198 2.30 10.98 -7.82
N ILE A 199 1.08 10.74 -8.28
CA ILE A 199 -0.03 10.14 -7.51
C ILE A 199 0.38 8.85 -6.78
N GLY A 200 1.20 8.00 -7.39
CA GLY A 200 1.60 6.72 -6.82
C GLY A 200 2.36 6.85 -5.49
N LEU A 201 3.41 7.69 -5.46
CA LEU A 201 4.24 7.86 -4.26
C LEU A 201 3.51 8.68 -3.20
N GLN A 202 2.76 9.72 -3.60
CA GLN A 202 1.95 10.50 -2.68
C GLN A 202 0.83 9.68 -2.03
N ASN A 203 0.20 8.76 -2.77
CA ASN A 203 -0.75 7.82 -2.19
C ASN A 203 -0.09 6.92 -1.14
N VAL A 204 1.14 6.46 -1.37
CA VAL A 204 1.89 5.67 -0.37
C VAL A 204 2.16 6.52 0.87
N ILE A 205 2.66 7.76 0.72
CA ILE A 205 2.92 8.70 1.83
C ILE A 205 1.63 8.94 2.62
N GLY A 206 0.53 9.27 1.93
CA GLY A 206 -0.77 9.53 2.54
C GLY A 206 -1.31 8.31 3.31
N ARG A 207 -1.19 7.11 2.74
CA ARG A 207 -1.60 5.87 3.41
C ARG A 207 -0.77 5.57 4.65
N ILE A 208 0.55 5.71 4.60
CA ILE A 208 1.41 5.53 5.77
C ILE A 208 0.99 6.51 6.88
N LYS A 209 0.76 7.77 6.55
CA LYS A 209 0.33 8.79 7.50
C LYS A 209 -1.03 8.47 8.15
N ILE A 210 -1.99 7.99 7.36
CA ILE A 210 -3.36 7.66 7.82
C ILE A 210 -3.36 6.40 8.69
N TYR A 211 -2.67 5.34 8.26
CA TYR A 211 -2.76 4.02 8.91
C TYR A 211 -1.77 3.82 10.05
N TYR A 212 -0.60 4.47 9.99
CA TYR A 212 0.47 4.27 10.96
C TYR A 212 0.81 5.53 11.77
N GLY A 213 0.61 6.73 11.20
CA GLY A 213 0.94 8.00 11.87
C GLY A 213 2.44 8.21 12.09
N ALA A 214 2.81 9.21 12.91
CA ALA A 214 4.19 9.46 13.29
C ALA A 214 4.67 8.39 14.31
N PRO A 215 5.95 7.94 14.28
CA PRO A 215 7.09 8.48 13.50
C PRO A 215 7.30 7.81 12.13
N TYR A 216 6.35 7.03 11.64
CA TYR A 216 6.47 6.28 10.39
C TYR A 216 6.35 7.19 9.17
N GLY A 217 6.98 6.79 8.06
CA GLY A 217 7.02 7.65 6.87
C GLY A 217 7.81 7.08 5.70
N VAL A 218 8.18 8.01 4.80
CA VAL A 218 8.91 7.71 3.57
C VAL A 218 10.15 8.58 3.51
N GLU A 219 11.29 7.97 3.22
CA GLU A 219 12.54 8.64 2.87
C GLU A 219 12.76 8.47 1.35
N LEU A 220 13.13 9.55 0.67
CA LEU A 220 13.36 9.56 -0.77
C LEU A 220 14.73 10.18 -1.07
N HIS A 221 15.59 9.40 -1.72
CA HIS A 221 16.89 9.84 -2.21
C HIS A 221 17.00 9.51 -3.69
N SER A 222 17.36 10.48 -4.52
CA SER A 222 17.52 10.26 -5.95
C SER A 222 18.63 11.14 -6.52
N GLY A 223 19.20 10.71 -7.63
CA GLY A 223 20.27 11.43 -8.35
C GLY A 223 20.52 10.80 -9.71
N GLY A 224 21.55 11.23 -10.43
CA GLY A 224 21.85 10.77 -11.80
C GLY A 224 22.16 9.27 -11.96
N PHE A 225 22.19 8.50 -10.87
CA PHE A 225 22.49 7.06 -10.86
C PHE A 225 21.33 6.19 -10.35
N GLY A 226 20.13 6.76 -10.17
CA GLY A 226 18.95 6.01 -9.75
C GLY A 226 18.19 6.65 -8.59
N THR A 227 17.23 5.89 -8.05
CA THR A 227 16.38 6.31 -6.95
C THR A 227 16.37 5.26 -5.84
N ARG A 228 16.37 5.72 -4.59
CA ARG A 228 16.10 4.91 -3.39
C ARG A 228 14.90 5.49 -2.68
N VAL A 229 13.88 4.67 -2.47
CA VAL A 229 12.72 4.98 -1.63
C VAL A 229 12.74 4.03 -0.46
N ALA A 230 12.72 4.54 0.77
CA ALA A 230 12.62 3.74 1.97
C ALA A 230 11.32 4.04 2.71
N LEU A 231 10.59 2.99 3.09
CA LEU A 231 9.43 3.06 3.97
C LEU A 231 9.87 2.68 5.38
N LEU A 232 9.53 3.51 6.36
CA LEU A 232 9.69 3.21 7.78
C LEU A 232 8.32 2.86 8.34
N LEU A 233 8.15 1.64 8.80
CA LEU A 233 6.85 1.06 9.18
C LEU A 233 6.93 0.39 10.55
N PRO A 234 5.80 0.23 11.27
CA PRO A 234 5.79 -0.56 12.51
C PRO A 234 5.93 -2.06 12.19
N LYS A 235 6.55 -2.81 13.09
CA LYS A 235 6.51 -4.26 13.09
C LYS A 235 5.18 -4.73 13.70
N ILE A 236 4.22 -5.12 12.87
CA ILE A 236 2.91 -5.60 13.32
C ILE A 236 2.92 -7.12 13.32
N GLU A 237 2.87 -7.71 14.51
CA GLU A 237 2.79 -9.17 14.66
C GLU A 237 1.39 -9.71 14.36
N MET A 238 1.34 -10.93 13.86
CA MET A 238 0.10 -11.67 13.72
C MET A 238 -0.39 -12.08 15.12
N LYS A 239 -1.49 -11.50 15.62
CA LYS A 239 -2.12 -12.02 16.84
C LYS A 239 -2.58 -13.46 16.56
N LYS A 240 -1.99 -14.45 17.23
CA LYS A 240 -2.48 -15.83 17.25
C LYS A 240 -3.91 -15.80 17.82
N GLY A 241 -4.93 -15.94 16.97
CA GLY A 241 -6.31 -16.09 17.46
C GLY A 241 -7.45 -15.50 16.64
N THR A 242 -7.23 -14.87 15.49
CA THR A 242 -8.33 -14.21 14.74
C THR A 242 -8.77 -14.97 13.46
N GLU A 243 -8.18 -16.13 13.15
CA GLU A 243 -8.55 -16.91 11.96
C GLU A 243 -9.76 -17.86 12.16
N ALA A 244 -10.34 -17.95 13.35
CA ALA A 244 -11.42 -18.91 13.64
C ALA A 244 -12.85 -18.36 13.45
N ALA A 245 -13.04 -17.12 12.98
CA ALA A 245 -14.37 -16.49 12.95
C ALA A 245 -14.89 -16.08 11.54
N GLU A 246 -14.18 -16.39 10.46
CA GLU A 246 -14.61 -15.98 9.10
C GLU A 246 -14.94 -17.14 8.13
N HIS A 247 -15.25 -18.34 8.66
CA HIS A 247 -15.82 -19.44 7.89
C HIS A 247 -17.10 -19.94 8.57
N VAL A 248 -18.18 -19.15 8.52
CA VAL A 248 -19.57 -19.63 8.59
C VAL A 248 -20.40 -18.83 7.58
#